data_20ee53f05fc821c77e5328387928a405
#
_entry.id   20ee53f05fc821c77e5328387928a405
#
_cell.length_a   1.000
_cell.length_b   1.000
_cell.length_c   1.000
_cell.angle_alpha   90.00
_cell.angle_beta   90.00
_cell.angle_gamma   90.00
#
_symmetry.space_group_name_H-M   'P 1'
#
loop_
_entity.id
_entity.type
_entity.pdbx_description
1 polymer ?
#
loop_
_entity_poly.entity_id
_entity_poly.type
_entity_poly.pdbx_seq_one_letter_code
_entity_poly.pdbx_strand_id
1 'polypeptide(L)'
;SVQFYVLLLTVAVTTAMGSSVVSAQPSKSPNQIPATQQQYRLIKQGEGPFKLTMVDAPVQQPGEHEVLVKVHAVSLNRRDVMIAKGFYPVGPKTSLVPLSDGAGEVVGVGSQVSRFKSGDRVAAIFFQKWLAGRPDADVGASAMGGSIDGMLSQYVTLHEDGLVSIPAHLSYEEAATLPCAAVTAWNALVTRGRMQANDYVLLLGTGGVSIFGLQFAAAAGAKPIITSSS
;
A
#
# COMPACT_ATOMS: atom_id res chain seq x y z
N SER A 1 -20.11 17.05 4.67
CA SER A 1 -18.66 17.02 4.98
C SER A 1 -18.41 15.93 5.99
N VAL A 2 -17.87 14.80 5.54
CA VAL A 2 -17.45 13.69 6.40
C VAL A 2 -15.95 13.88 6.63
N GLN A 3 -15.59 14.13 7.87
CA GLN A 3 -14.21 14.35 8.30
C GLN A 3 -13.59 12.99 8.63
N PHE A 4 -12.59 12.57 7.86
CA PHE A 4 -11.81 11.37 8.16
C PHE A 4 -10.71 11.74 9.15
N TYR A 5 -10.65 11.05 10.28
CA TYR A 5 -9.53 11.16 11.21
C TYR A 5 -8.39 10.26 10.76
N VAL A 6 -7.31 10.88 10.28
CA VAL A 6 -6.02 10.23 10.10
C VAL A 6 -5.26 10.39 11.41
N LEU A 7 -4.87 9.28 12.05
CA LEU A 7 -4.06 9.30 13.26
C LEU A 7 -2.61 9.67 12.88
N LEU A 8 -2.29 10.95 12.93
CA LEU A 8 -0.92 11.46 12.88
C LEU A 8 -0.31 11.29 14.27
N LEU A 9 0.69 10.44 14.41
CA LEU A 9 1.54 10.39 15.60
C LEU A 9 2.53 11.57 15.53
N THR A 10 2.17 12.68 16.14
CA THR A 10 3.11 13.79 16.39
C THR A 10 3.88 13.52 17.68
N VAL A 11 5.17 13.27 17.56
CA VAL A 11 6.09 13.25 18.71
C VAL A 11 6.49 14.69 19.02
N ALA A 12 5.99 15.24 20.11
CA ALA A 12 6.44 16.52 20.66
C ALA A 12 7.78 16.33 21.39
N VAL A 13 8.84 16.95 20.88
CA VAL A 13 10.13 17.07 21.57
C VAL A 13 10.19 18.43 22.24
N THR A 14 10.19 18.42 23.58
CA THR A 14 10.43 19.62 24.41
C THR A 14 11.91 20.01 24.35
N THR A 15 12.19 21.21 23.89
CA THR A 15 13.52 21.80 23.78
C THR A 15 14.01 22.33 25.12
N ALA A 16 15.12 21.79 25.63
CA ALA A 16 15.97 22.46 26.63
C ALA A 16 17.04 23.26 25.86
N MET A 17 17.12 24.56 26.12
CA MET A 17 18.13 25.45 25.54
C MET A 17 19.52 25.18 26.11
N GLY A 18 20.39 24.61 25.32
CA GLY A 18 21.84 24.60 25.51
C GLY A 18 22.50 25.13 24.23
N SER A 19 23.19 26.28 24.34
CA SER A 19 23.93 26.89 23.22
C SER A 19 25.14 26.02 22.88
N SER A 20 25.01 25.16 21.88
CA SER A 20 26.13 24.48 21.22
C SER A 20 26.14 24.90 19.75
N VAL A 21 27.30 25.32 19.29
CA VAL A 21 27.58 25.66 17.89
C VAL A 21 27.31 24.43 17.05
N VAL A 22 26.20 24.43 16.35
CA VAL A 22 25.84 23.39 15.37
C VAL A 22 26.65 23.69 14.12
N SER A 23 27.66 22.88 13.83
CA SER A 23 28.29 22.86 12.51
C SER A 23 27.20 22.44 11.51
N ALA A 24 26.89 23.31 10.57
CA ALA A 24 25.94 23.03 9.50
C ALA A 24 26.42 21.81 8.72
N GLN A 25 25.72 20.68 8.86
CA GLN A 25 25.88 19.58 7.94
C GLN A 25 25.45 20.06 6.54
N PRO A 26 26.18 19.69 5.47
CA PRO A 26 25.76 20.07 4.12
C PRO A 26 24.35 19.57 3.85
N SER A 27 23.46 20.47 3.49
CA SER A 27 22.11 20.15 3.08
C SER A 27 22.17 19.15 1.93
N LYS A 28 21.68 17.92 2.14
CA LYS A 28 21.54 16.94 1.06
C LYS A 28 20.66 17.57 -0.02
N SER A 29 21.14 17.57 -1.26
CA SER A 29 20.37 17.97 -2.45
C SER A 29 19.03 17.23 -2.43
N PRO A 30 17.88 17.88 -2.66
CA PRO A 30 16.55 17.26 -2.49
C PRO A 30 16.27 16.06 -3.40
N ASN A 31 17.15 15.74 -4.34
CA ASN A 31 16.96 14.70 -5.37
C ASN A 31 17.93 13.50 -5.28
N GLN A 32 18.74 13.38 -4.23
CA GLN A 32 19.67 12.25 -4.16
C GLN A 32 19.00 11.05 -3.46
N ILE A 33 18.79 9.96 -4.21
CA ILE A 33 18.32 8.68 -3.67
C ILE A 33 19.36 8.19 -2.66
N PRO A 34 19.01 7.90 -1.40
CA PRO A 34 19.95 7.43 -0.40
C PRO A 34 20.41 5.99 -0.71
N ALA A 35 21.60 5.62 -0.26
CA ALA A 35 22.10 4.24 -0.41
C ALA A 35 21.34 3.25 0.49
N THR A 36 20.84 3.74 1.65
CA THR A 36 20.12 2.95 2.64
C THR A 36 18.80 3.60 3.00
N GLN A 37 17.85 2.80 3.44
CA GLN A 37 16.51 3.20 3.84
C GLN A 37 16.10 2.51 5.12
N GLN A 38 15.07 3.04 5.78
CA GLN A 38 14.37 2.34 6.84
C GLN A 38 13.14 1.61 6.27
N GLN A 39 12.96 0.38 6.73
CA GLN A 39 11.78 -0.44 6.44
C GLN A 39 11.35 -1.20 7.69
N TYR A 40 10.06 -1.51 7.78
CA TYR A 40 9.56 -2.41 8.81
C TYR A 40 9.47 -3.83 8.26
N ARG A 41 9.92 -4.80 9.04
CA ARG A 41 9.81 -6.22 8.70
C ARG A 41 9.07 -6.97 9.80
N LEU A 42 8.20 -7.87 9.38
CA LEU A 42 7.67 -8.93 10.23
C LEU A 42 8.74 -10.02 10.30
N ILE A 43 9.34 -10.21 11.46
CA ILE A 43 10.40 -11.20 11.70
C ILE A 43 9.84 -12.30 12.60
N LYS A 44 9.93 -13.55 12.14
CA LYS A 44 9.49 -14.72 12.92
C LYS A 44 10.49 -15.02 14.01
N GLN A 45 10.03 -15.10 15.25
CA GLN A 45 10.85 -15.47 16.41
C GLN A 45 10.42 -16.86 16.90
N GLY A 46 11.14 -17.89 16.47
CA GLY A 46 10.80 -19.27 16.79
C GLY A 46 9.43 -19.68 16.23
N GLU A 47 8.60 -20.37 17.04
CA GLU A 47 7.24 -20.79 16.66
C GLU A 47 6.17 -19.75 17.00
N GLY A 48 6.55 -18.62 17.60
CA GLY A 48 5.64 -17.54 17.99
C GLY A 48 5.14 -16.68 16.84
N PRO A 49 4.31 -15.65 17.15
CA PRO A 49 3.85 -14.69 16.17
C PRO A 49 5.03 -13.86 15.61
N PHE A 50 4.81 -13.25 14.46
CA PHE A 50 5.78 -12.32 13.90
C PHE A 50 5.91 -11.06 14.78
N LYS A 51 7.15 -10.56 14.92
CA LYS A 51 7.45 -9.27 15.53
C LYS A 51 7.70 -8.23 14.44
N LEU A 52 7.01 -7.11 14.51
CA LEU A 52 7.27 -5.95 13.66
C LEU A 52 8.53 -5.24 14.15
N THR A 53 9.54 -5.15 13.31
CA THR A 53 10.85 -4.57 13.65
C THR A 53 11.27 -3.59 12.56
N MET A 54 11.72 -2.41 12.95
CA MET A 54 12.35 -1.46 12.03
C MET A 54 13.80 -1.88 11.77
N VAL A 55 14.19 -1.91 10.53
CA VAL A 55 15.55 -2.27 10.09
C VAL A 55 16.04 -1.32 9.02
N ASP A 56 17.36 -1.11 8.97
CA ASP A 56 18.00 -0.45 7.85
C ASP A 56 18.25 -1.48 6.74
N ALA A 57 18.02 -1.07 5.50
CA ALA A 57 18.20 -1.90 4.31
C ALA A 57 18.77 -1.08 3.16
N PRO A 58 19.46 -1.69 2.20
CA PRO A 58 19.88 -0.97 1.00
C PRO A 58 18.66 -0.56 0.17
N VAL A 59 18.74 0.61 -0.49
CA VAL A 59 17.78 0.96 -1.53
C VAL A 59 18.13 0.20 -2.79
N GLN A 60 17.22 -0.65 -3.26
CA GLN A 60 17.42 -1.46 -4.46
C GLN A 60 17.32 -0.56 -5.70
N GLN A 61 18.34 -0.60 -6.55
CA GLN A 61 18.27 0.09 -7.84
C GLN A 61 17.31 -0.65 -8.77
N PRO A 62 16.51 0.07 -9.57
CA PRO A 62 15.56 -0.57 -10.48
C PRO A 62 16.28 -1.33 -11.61
N GLY A 63 15.83 -2.56 -11.89
CA GLY A 63 16.19 -3.32 -13.08
C GLY A 63 15.57 -2.72 -14.34
N GLU A 64 15.79 -3.35 -15.49
CA GLU A 64 15.44 -2.81 -16.82
C GLU A 64 13.97 -2.35 -16.93
N HIS A 65 13.02 -3.14 -16.43
CA HIS A 65 11.57 -2.84 -16.44
C HIS A 65 11.02 -2.46 -15.08
N GLU A 66 11.88 -2.04 -14.15
CA GLU A 66 11.47 -1.71 -12.80
C GLU A 66 11.50 -0.22 -12.54
N VAL A 67 10.70 0.19 -11.59
CA VAL A 67 10.50 1.56 -11.15
C VAL A 67 10.83 1.63 -9.67
N LEU A 68 11.68 2.56 -9.26
CA LEU A 68 11.92 2.88 -7.86
C LEU A 68 10.90 3.92 -7.39
N VAL A 69 10.08 3.54 -6.44
CA VAL A 69 9.02 4.37 -5.85
C VAL A 69 9.45 4.82 -4.46
N LYS A 70 9.46 6.12 -4.22
CA LYS A 70 9.52 6.71 -2.88
C LYS A 70 8.11 6.65 -2.29
N VAL A 71 7.92 5.84 -1.25
CA VAL A 71 6.61 5.63 -0.63
C VAL A 71 6.24 6.86 0.21
N HIS A 72 5.03 7.39 -0.01
CA HIS A 72 4.48 8.52 0.73
C HIS A 72 3.38 8.10 1.70
N ALA A 73 2.59 7.09 1.32
CA ALA A 73 1.51 6.57 2.15
C ALA A 73 1.35 5.05 1.98
N VAL A 74 0.90 4.39 3.03
CA VAL A 74 0.53 2.97 3.03
C VAL A 74 -0.82 2.79 3.71
N SER A 75 -1.56 1.75 3.34
CA SER A 75 -2.85 1.44 3.94
C SER A 75 -2.83 0.08 4.63
N LEU A 76 -3.42 0.02 5.82
CA LEU A 76 -3.55 -1.19 6.64
C LEU A 76 -4.80 -1.97 6.24
N ASN A 77 -4.64 -3.27 6.06
CA ASN A 77 -5.74 -4.19 5.83
C ASN A 77 -5.85 -5.24 6.95
N ARG A 78 -7.04 -5.80 7.16
CA ARG A 78 -7.23 -6.90 8.11
C ARG A 78 -6.27 -8.07 7.86
N ARG A 79 -5.94 -8.32 6.58
CA ARG A 79 -4.98 -9.34 6.16
C ARG A 79 -3.61 -9.16 6.82
N ASP A 80 -3.13 -7.95 6.97
CA ASP A 80 -1.82 -7.65 7.54
C ASP A 80 -1.73 -8.09 9.01
N VAL A 81 -2.81 -7.85 9.77
CA VAL A 81 -2.94 -8.35 11.15
C VAL A 81 -2.99 -9.87 11.20
N MET A 82 -3.70 -10.51 10.24
CA MET A 82 -3.76 -11.97 10.18
C MET A 82 -2.40 -12.59 9.85
N ILE A 83 -1.62 -11.97 8.95
CA ILE A 83 -0.25 -12.39 8.62
C ILE A 83 0.64 -12.24 9.85
N ALA A 84 0.62 -11.09 10.51
CA ALA A 84 1.43 -10.82 11.70
C ALA A 84 1.16 -11.82 12.84
N LYS A 85 -0.11 -12.26 12.98
CA LYS A 85 -0.52 -13.27 13.96
C LYS A 85 -0.32 -14.72 13.49
N GLY A 86 0.15 -14.94 12.27
CA GLY A 86 0.33 -16.29 11.71
C GLY A 86 -0.96 -17.00 11.30
N PHE A 87 -2.09 -16.29 11.18
CA PHE A 87 -3.38 -16.87 10.80
C PHE A 87 -3.66 -16.82 9.29
N TYR A 88 -2.77 -16.25 8.52
CA TYR A 88 -2.90 -16.17 7.07
C TYR A 88 -1.84 -17.04 6.39
N PRO A 89 -2.18 -17.87 5.40
CA PRO A 89 -1.24 -18.76 4.74
C PRO A 89 -0.32 -17.98 3.79
N VAL A 90 0.71 -17.42 4.34
CA VAL A 90 1.88 -16.91 3.57
C VAL A 90 2.96 -17.97 3.67
N GLY A 91 3.43 -18.59 2.69
CA GLY A 91 4.45 -19.64 2.73
C GLY A 91 5.49 -19.52 3.87
N PRO A 92 6.47 -20.38 3.97
CA PRO A 92 7.41 -20.43 5.09
C PRO A 92 8.42 -19.28 5.03
N LYS A 93 8.00 -18.07 5.40
CA LYS A 93 8.88 -16.90 5.47
C LYS A 93 9.33 -16.65 6.89
N THR A 94 10.61 -16.35 7.06
CA THR A 94 11.19 -15.93 8.33
C THR A 94 11.21 -14.40 8.50
N SER A 95 11.12 -13.68 7.37
CA SER A 95 11.13 -12.22 7.32
C SER A 95 10.36 -11.71 6.11
N LEU A 96 9.56 -10.65 6.30
CA LEU A 96 8.68 -10.08 5.27
C LEU A 96 8.47 -8.58 5.54
N VAL A 97 8.60 -7.73 4.52
CA VAL A 97 8.07 -6.35 4.59
C VAL A 97 6.54 -6.44 4.45
N PRO A 98 5.76 -6.00 5.45
CA PRO A 98 4.30 -6.13 5.39
C PRO A 98 3.66 -5.06 4.51
N LEU A 99 2.33 -5.11 4.42
CA LEU A 99 1.38 -4.26 3.73
C LEU A 99 1.41 -4.40 2.21
N SER A 100 0.24 -4.67 1.64
CA SER A 100 0.07 -4.78 0.19
C SER A 100 -0.15 -3.41 -0.46
N ASP A 101 -0.69 -2.46 0.30
CA ASP A 101 -1.27 -1.24 -0.23
C ASP A 101 -0.39 -0.04 0.08
N GLY A 102 0.00 0.69 -0.95
CA GLY A 102 0.79 1.89 -0.82
C GLY A 102 0.80 2.73 -2.08
N ALA A 103 1.14 3.99 -1.89
CA ALA A 103 1.23 5.01 -2.92
C ALA A 103 2.48 5.87 -2.74
N GLY A 104 3.04 6.35 -3.83
CA GLY A 104 4.26 7.13 -3.79
C GLY A 104 4.60 7.79 -5.12
N GLU A 105 5.80 8.34 -5.16
CA GLU A 105 6.36 9.03 -6.31
C GLU A 105 7.47 8.20 -6.95
N VAL A 106 7.48 8.12 -8.26
CA VAL A 106 8.57 7.53 -9.03
C VAL A 106 9.80 8.42 -8.91
N VAL A 107 10.90 7.87 -8.39
CA VAL A 107 12.16 8.60 -8.23
C VAL A 107 13.32 8.01 -9.06
N GLY A 108 13.11 6.84 -9.67
CA GLY A 108 14.06 6.21 -10.58
C GLY A 108 13.34 5.22 -11.49
N VAL A 109 13.84 5.04 -12.70
CA VAL A 109 13.30 4.13 -13.71
C VAL A 109 14.41 3.34 -14.38
N GLY A 110 14.14 2.07 -14.67
CA GLY A 110 15.02 1.22 -15.47
C GLY A 110 15.06 1.61 -16.94
N SER A 111 16.04 1.12 -17.66
CA SER A 111 16.34 1.52 -19.05
C SER A 111 15.27 1.18 -20.08
N GLN A 112 14.41 0.20 -19.78
CA GLN A 112 13.32 -0.27 -20.66
C GLN A 112 11.93 0.14 -20.17
N VAL A 113 11.83 0.90 -19.08
CA VAL A 113 10.55 1.41 -18.57
C VAL A 113 9.96 2.40 -19.56
N SER A 114 8.71 2.17 -19.94
CA SER A 114 7.97 3.00 -20.90
C SER A 114 6.70 3.64 -20.32
N ARG A 115 6.15 3.07 -19.23
CA ARG A 115 4.86 3.50 -18.66
C ARG A 115 4.98 4.69 -17.70
N PHE A 116 6.13 4.87 -17.10
CA PHE A 116 6.34 5.87 -16.04
C PHE A 116 7.66 6.62 -16.21
N LYS A 117 7.73 7.81 -15.62
CA LYS A 117 8.93 8.64 -15.51
C LYS A 117 9.06 9.20 -14.09
N SER A 118 10.24 9.70 -13.74
CA SER A 118 10.46 10.37 -12.45
C SER A 118 9.47 11.53 -12.25
N GLY A 119 8.92 11.63 -11.05
CA GLY A 119 7.86 12.56 -10.65
C GLY A 119 6.43 12.04 -10.85
N ASP A 120 6.23 10.91 -11.53
CA ASP A 120 4.90 10.33 -11.66
C ASP A 120 4.40 9.79 -10.32
N ARG A 121 3.10 9.97 -10.06
CA ARG A 121 2.42 9.50 -8.85
C ARG A 121 1.78 8.15 -9.11
N VAL A 122 2.14 7.15 -8.30
CA VAL A 122 1.76 5.75 -8.53
C VAL A 122 1.27 5.05 -7.27
N ALA A 123 0.38 4.07 -7.45
CA ALA A 123 -0.01 3.12 -6.43
C ALA A 123 0.32 1.69 -6.90
N ALA A 124 0.73 0.84 -5.97
CA ALA A 124 1.06 -0.55 -6.28
C ALA A 124 -0.21 -1.41 -6.36
N ILE A 125 -0.30 -2.32 -7.33
CA ILE A 125 -1.37 -3.31 -7.37
C ILE A 125 -1.06 -4.47 -6.42
N PHE A 126 -2.10 -5.10 -5.86
CA PHE A 126 -1.98 -6.14 -4.84
C PHE A 126 -1.19 -7.37 -5.32
N PHE A 127 -1.53 -7.89 -6.50
CA PHE A 127 -0.80 -9.00 -7.14
C PHE A 127 0.03 -8.47 -8.28
N GLN A 128 1.34 -8.42 -8.10
CA GLN A 128 2.25 -7.77 -9.05
C GLN A 128 2.28 -8.41 -10.45
N LYS A 129 1.82 -9.65 -10.58
CA LYS A 129 1.76 -10.39 -11.85
C LYS A 129 0.34 -10.59 -12.39
N TRP A 130 -0.69 -10.04 -11.73
CA TRP A 130 -2.06 -10.19 -12.23
C TRP A 130 -2.46 -9.03 -13.12
N LEU A 131 -2.15 -9.13 -14.39
CA LEU A 131 -2.47 -8.09 -15.37
C LEU A 131 -3.86 -8.29 -16.00
N ALA A 132 -4.29 -9.54 -16.19
CA ALA A 132 -5.59 -9.87 -16.78
C ALA A 132 -5.98 -11.34 -16.55
N GLY A 133 -7.23 -11.67 -16.84
CA GLY A 133 -7.72 -13.05 -16.90
C GLY A 133 -7.95 -13.70 -15.53
N ARG A 134 -7.91 -15.03 -15.50
CA ARG A 134 -8.05 -15.81 -14.27
C ARG A 134 -6.69 -15.90 -13.57
N PRO A 135 -6.65 -15.72 -12.23
CA PRO A 135 -5.40 -15.89 -11.50
C PRO A 135 -4.95 -17.35 -11.51
N ASP A 136 -3.64 -17.54 -11.63
CA ASP A 136 -2.93 -18.81 -11.50
C ASP A 136 -2.03 -18.84 -10.26
N ALA A 137 -1.17 -19.85 -10.16
CA ALA A 137 -0.25 -19.98 -9.04
C ALA A 137 0.80 -18.85 -9.00
N ASP A 138 1.26 -18.37 -10.16
CA ASP A 138 2.24 -17.29 -10.27
C ASP A 138 1.67 -15.96 -9.82
N VAL A 139 0.40 -15.70 -10.14
CA VAL A 139 -0.34 -14.55 -9.60
C VAL A 139 -0.38 -14.64 -8.08
N GLY A 140 -0.77 -15.78 -7.51
CA GLY A 140 -0.82 -15.99 -6.06
C GLY A 140 0.53 -15.78 -5.38
N ALA A 141 1.62 -16.23 -6.02
CA ALA A 141 2.99 -16.06 -5.53
C ALA A 141 3.48 -14.60 -5.59
N SER A 142 2.76 -13.70 -6.25
CA SER A 142 3.11 -12.27 -6.40
C SER A 142 2.36 -11.32 -5.46
N ALA A 143 1.64 -11.85 -4.46
CA ALA A 143 0.87 -11.04 -3.50
C ALA A 143 1.78 -10.23 -2.58
N MET A 144 1.72 -8.91 -2.69
CA MET A 144 2.51 -7.99 -1.86
C MET A 144 2.18 -8.09 -0.37
N GLY A 145 3.18 -7.85 0.47
CA GLY A 145 3.03 -7.93 1.92
C GLY A 145 2.64 -9.33 2.43
N GLY A 146 2.89 -10.35 1.63
CA GLY A 146 2.59 -11.75 1.93
C GLY A 146 3.53 -12.69 1.19
N SER A 147 3.24 -13.01 -0.07
CA SER A 147 4.11 -13.85 -0.89
C SER A 147 5.42 -13.16 -1.29
N ILE A 148 5.39 -11.85 -1.48
CA ILE A 148 6.55 -10.98 -1.71
C ILE A 148 6.57 -9.84 -0.68
N ASP A 149 7.70 -9.14 -0.56
CA ASP A 149 7.82 -7.95 0.28
C ASP A 149 6.79 -6.89 -0.14
N GLY A 150 6.30 -6.14 0.83
CA GLY A 150 5.23 -5.15 0.66
C GLY A 150 5.71 -3.70 0.70
N MET A 151 4.79 -2.81 1.07
CA MET A 151 4.95 -1.36 0.91
C MET A 151 5.45 -0.64 2.18
N LEU A 152 5.61 -1.31 3.34
CA LEU A 152 6.03 -0.64 4.59
C LEU A 152 7.55 -0.39 4.61
N SER A 153 7.99 0.43 3.67
CA SER A 153 9.39 0.78 3.39
C SER A 153 9.44 2.20 2.85
N GLN A 154 10.57 2.92 3.02
CA GLN A 154 10.70 4.27 2.46
C GLN A 154 10.79 4.25 0.92
N TYR A 155 11.39 3.21 0.35
CA TYR A 155 11.52 3.01 -1.09
C TYR A 155 11.20 1.56 -1.43
N VAL A 156 10.51 1.36 -2.56
CA VAL A 156 10.17 0.02 -3.08
C VAL A 156 10.47 -0.01 -4.57
N THR A 157 11.12 -1.08 -5.02
CA THR A 157 11.38 -1.32 -6.45
C THR A 157 10.36 -2.34 -6.96
N LEU A 158 9.60 -1.97 -7.98
CA LEU A 158 8.50 -2.76 -8.54
C LEU A 158 8.56 -2.76 -10.07
N HIS A 159 8.08 -3.83 -10.69
CA HIS A 159 7.89 -3.86 -12.14
C HIS A 159 6.88 -2.79 -12.58
N GLU A 160 7.11 -2.14 -13.72
CA GLU A 160 6.21 -1.07 -14.21
C GLU A 160 4.76 -1.53 -14.37
N ASP A 161 4.51 -2.80 -14.72
CA ASP A 161 3.17 -3.36 -14.84
C ASP A 161 2.47 -3.58 -13.49
N GLY A 162 3.23 -3.64 -12.40
CA GLY A 162 2.72 -3.74 -11.04
C GLY A 162 2.27 -2.41 -10.44
N LEU A 163 2.21 -1.34 -11.25
CA LEU A 163 1.89 0.02 -10.82
C LEU A 163 0.74 0.60 -11.66
N VAL A 164 -0.04 1.48 -11.03
CA VAL A 164 -1.07 2.30 -11.68
C VAL A 164 -0.87 3.77 -11.35
N SER A 165 -1.19 4.65 -12.30
CA SER A 165 -1.16 6.11 -12.08
C SER A 165 -2.24 6.53 -11.09
N ILE A 166 -1.91 7.47 -10.20
CA ILE A 166 -2.87 8.07 -9.28
C ILE A 166 -3.55 9.25 -9.96
N PRO A 167 -4.90 9.32 -9.97
CA PRO A 167 -5.64 10.49 -10.44
C PRO A 167 -5.18 11.77 -9.71
N ALA A 168 -5.09 12.88 -10.43
CA ALA A 168 -4.54 14.13 -9.90
C ALA A 168 -5.28 14.70 -8.67
N HIS A 169 -6.58 14.40 -8.55
CA HIS A 169 -7.43 14.87 -7.44
C HIS A 169 -7.29 14.06 -6.15
N LEU A 170 -6.63 12.88 -6.18
CA LEU A 170 -6.43 12.06 -4.97
C LEU A 170 -5.08 12.39 -4.32
N SER A 171 -5.05 12.41 -2.99
CA SER A 171 -3.81 12.41 -2.22
C SER A 171 -3.13 11.04 -2.28
N TYR A 172 -1.90 10.92 -1.77
CA TYR A 172 -1.23 9.62 -1.64
C TYR A 172 -1.94 8.72 -0.61
N GLU A 173 -2.45 9.31 0.47
CA GLU A 173 -3.18 8.62 1.52
C GLU A 173 -4.49 8.02 0.98
N GLU A 174 -5.24 8.79 0.22
CA GLU A 174 -6.46 8.31 -0.43
C GLU A 174 -6.15 7.21 -1.44
N ALA A 175 -5.17 7.44 -2.32
CA ALA A 175 -4.78 6.47 -3.34
C ALA A 175 -4.27 5.15 -2.75
N ALA A 176 -3.53 5.19 -1.63
CA ALA A 176 -3.04 4.00 -0.95
C ALA A 176 -4.18 3.09 -0.44
N THR A 177 -5.39 3.58 -0.23
CA THR A 177 -6.52 2.78 0.25
C THR A 177 -7.23 1.97 -0.85
N LEU A 178 -6.92 2.25 -2.13
CA LEU A 178 -7.68 1.71 -3.27
C LEU A 178 -7.29 0.28 -3.68
N PRO A 179 -6.01 -0.13 -3.70
CA PRO A 179 -5.57 -1.34 -4.40
C PRO A 179 -6.20 -2.62 -3.87
N CYS A 180 -6.44 -2.75 -2.59
CA CYS A 180 -7.11 -3.93 -2.00
C CYS A 180 -8.62 -3.68 -1.83
N ALA A 181 -9.00 -2.72 -0.98
CA ALA A 181 -10.38 -2.60 -0.53
C ALA A 181 -11.32 -2.08 -1.61
N ALA A 182 -10.94 -1.04 -2.35
CA ALA A 182 -11.79 -0.48 -3.39
C ALA A 182 -11.91 -1.42 -4.60
N VAL A 183 -10.79 -2.01 -5.05
CA VAL A 183 -10.79 -2.99 -6.16
C VAL A 183 -11.64 -4.21 -5.80
N THR A 184 -11.59 -4.69 -4.55
CA THR A 184 -12.42 -5.80 -4.08
C THR A 184 -13.90 -5.45 -4.18
N ALA A 185 -14.31 -4.29 -3.67
CA ALA A 185 -15.69 -3.83 -3.73
C ALA A 185 -16.17 -3.64 -5.18
N TRP A 186 -15.34 -3.01 -6.03
CA TRP A 186 -15.63 -2.81 -7.45
C TRP A 186 -15.82 -4.14 -8.18
N ASN A 187 -14.88 -5.07 -8.00
CA ASN A 187 -14.97 -6.38 -8.65
C ASN A 187 -16.22 -7.15 -8.21
N ALA A 188 -16.55 -7.11 -6.92
CA ALA A 188 -17.72 -7.79 -6.39
C ALA A 188 -19.03 -7.20 -6.95
N LEU A 189 -19.19 -5.89 -6.89
CA LEU A 189 -20.45 -5.22 -7.24
C LEU A 189 -20.60 -5.00 -8.75
N VAL A 190 -19.57 -4.48 -9.39
CA VAL A 190 -19.65 -4.06 -10.79
C VAL A 190 -19.28 -5.21 -11.73
N THR A 191 -18.08 -5.78 -11.58
CA THR A 191 -17.57 -6.76 -12.53
C THR A 191 -18.31 -8.10 -12.43
N ARG A 192 -18.51 -8.61 -11.22
CA ARG A 192 -19.15 -9.91 -10.98
C ARG A 192 -20.65 -9.79 -10.72
N GLY A 193 -21.01 -8.84 -9.86
CA GLY A 193 -22.41 -8.61 -9.46
C GLY A 193 -23.26 -7.95 -10.55
N ARG A 194 -22.62 -7.25 -11.50
CA ARG A 194 -23.31 -6.51 -12.58
C ARG A 194 -24.41 -5.59 -12.04
N MET A 195 -24.12 -4.98 -10.91
CA MET A 195 -25.01 -4.07 -10.20
C MET A 195 -25.60 -3.01 -11.13
N GLN A 196 -26.90 -2.81 -11.03
CA GLN A 196 -27.65 -1.81 -11.81
C GLN A 196 -28.24 -0.74 -10.88
N ALA A 197 -28.62 0.41 -11.46
CA ALA A 197 -29.40 1.39 -10.75
C ALA A 197 -30.71 0.79 -10.21
N ASN A 198 -31.09 1.18 -8.99
CA ASN A 198 -32.23 0.66 -8.20
C ASN A 198 -32.05 -0.75 -7.60
N ASP A 199 -30.96 -1.46 -7.86
CA ASP A 199 -30.69 -2.72 -7.16
C ASP A 199 -30.52 -2.50 -5.64
N TYR A 200 -30.97 -3.45 -4.83
CA TYR A 200 -30.66 -3.46 -3.40
C TYR A 200 -29.32 -4.16 -3.18
N VAL A 201 -28.37 -3.47 -2.52
CA VAL A 201 -27.03 -3.99 -2.24
C VAL A 201 -26.82 -4.09 -0.74
N LEU A 202 -26.74 -5.32 -0.22
CA LEU A 202 -26.46 -5.58 1.19
C LEU A 202 -24.94 -5.64 1.42
N LEU A 203 -24.47 -4.77 2.32
CA LEU A 203 -23.06 -4.65 2.71
C LEU A 203 -22.92 -5.04 4.20
N LEU A 204 -22.07 -6.02 4.48
CA LEU A 204 -21.90 -6.57 5.82
C LEU A 204 -20.72 -5.91 6.54
N GLY A 205 -21.02 -5.22 7.65
CA GLY A 205 -20.02 -4.52 8.47
C GLY A 205 -19.61 -3.17 7.89
N THR A 206 -18.77 -2.45 8.63
CA THR A 206 -18.28 -1.08 8.31
C THR A 206 -16.78 -1.05 8.01
N GLY A 207 -16.22 -2.16 7.53
CA GLY A 207 -14.81 -2.24 7.08
C GLY A 207 -14.60 -1.56 5.73
N GLY A 208 -13.33 -1.35 5.34
CA GLY A 208 -12.94 -0.63 4.11
C GLY A 208 -13.67 -1.11 2.85
N VAL A 209 -13.78 -2.44 2.63
CA VAL A 209 -14.49 -3.00 1.47
C VAL A 209 -15.97 -2.59 1.46
N SER A 210 -16.65 -2.67 2.62
CA SER A 210 -18.07 -2.30 2.71
C SER A 210 -18.28 -0.79 2.53
N ILE A 211 -17.39 0.04 3.03
CA ILE A 211 -17.46 1.50 2.84
C ILE A 211 -17.25 1.87 1.37
N PHE A 212 -16.28 1.28 0.67
CA PHE A 212 -16.15 1.47 -0.78
C PHE A 212 -17.36 0.92 -1.55
N GLY A 213 -17.90 -0.24 -1.12
CA GLY A 213 -19.12 -0.79 -1.70
C GLY A 213 -20.31 0.14 -1.54
N LEU A 214 -20.46 0.80 -0.37
CA LEU A 214 -21.49 1.81 -0.12
C LEU A 214 -21.36 2.99 -1.09
N GLN A 215 -20.14 3.52 -1.25
CA GLN A 215 -19.86 4.65 -2.15
C GLN A 215 -20.14 4.28 -3.61
N PHE A 216 -19.68 3.12 -4.07
CA PHE A 216 -19.89 2.67 -5.44
C PHE A 216 -21.37 2.39 -5.73
N ALA A 217 -22.09 1.74 -4.80
CA ALA A 217 -23.52 1.49 -4.96
C ALA A 217 -24.33 2.79 -5.01
N ALA A 218 -24.03 3.73 -4.12
CA ALA A 218 -24.68 5.04 -4.13
C ALA A 218 -24.39 5.82 -5.42
N ALA A 219 -23.14 5.85 -5.89
CA ALA A 219 -22.74 6.52 -7.12
C ALA A 219 -23.39 5.90 -8.37
N ALA A 220 -23.65 4.58 -8.35
CA ALA A 220 -24.33 3.86 -9.44
C ALA A 220 -25.88 3.98 -9.39
N GLY A 221 -26.46 4.69 -8.41
CA GLY A 221 -27.90 4.82 -8.24
C GLY A 221 -28.57 3.54 -7.67
N ALA A 222 -27.80 2.63 -7.11
CA ALA A 222 -28.32 1.48 -6.37
C ALA A 222 -28.79 1.91 -4.96
N LYS A 223 -29.43 1.02 -4.24
CA LYS A 223 -29.98 1.19 -2.87
C LYS A 223 -29.15 0.41 -1.87
N PRO A 224 -28.03 0.97 -1.35
CA PRO A 224 -27.19 0.25 -0.42
C PRO A 224 -27.80 0.16 0.96
N ILE A 225 -27.68 -1.02 1.57
CA ILE A 225 -28.03 -1.33 2.96
C ILE A 225 -26.72 -1.80 3.62
N ILE A 226 -26.28 -1.11 4.67
CA ILE A 226 -25.07 -1.48 5.40
C ILE A 226 -25.44 -1.91 6.82
N THR A 227 -24.84 -3.00 7.29
CA THR A 227 -25.03 -3.48 8.66
C THR A 227 -23.85 -3.07 9.53
N SER A 228 -24.10 -2.87 10.83
CA SER A 228 -23.09 -2.70 11.85
C SER A 228 -23.35 -3.65 13.00
N SER A 229 -22.28 -4.07 13.70
CA SER A 229 -22.37 -4.84 14.94
C SER A 229 -22.34 -3.95 16.20
N SER A 230 -22.28 -2.65 16.02
CA SER A 230 -22.30 -1.63 17.09
C SER A 230 -23.53 -0.77 17.02
#